data_a0ca81ce4d48967a4695095d1d56bc1b
#
_entry.id   a0ca81ce4d48967a4695095d1d56bc1b
#
_cell.length_a   1.000
_cell.length_b   1.000
_cell.length_c   1.000
_cell.angle_alpha   90.00
_cell.angle_beta   90.00
_cell.angle_gamma   90.00
#
_symmetry.space_group_name_H-M   'P 1'
#
loop_
_entity.id
_entity.type
_entity.pdbx_description
1 polymer ?
#
loop_
_entity_poly.entity_id
_entity_poly.type
_entity_poly.pdbx_seq_one_letter_code
_entity_poly.pdbx_strand_id
1 'polypeptide(L)'
;MEESKKSSNGIKILIVLLILLMIVAGVLVAIKFIQGNKIKQTQTSAGVEENKEPEKEVIKLPTTFAGKDRPIAVMIDNNINAMPQAGLLEADLVYEIIVEGGETRMMAVLKGKDVEKIGPVRSSRHYFLDYALENDAIYVHFGWSPQAESDISTMGVNNINGLYYDGSYFWRVSEKYAPHNAVISTKNILKVAENNE
;
A
#
# COMPACT_ATOMS: atom_id res chain seq x y z
N MET A 1 46.98 15.13 60.85
CA MET A 1 45.52 15.22 60.65
C MET A 1 45.06 16.43 59.81
N GLU A 2 45.95 17.12 59.11
CA GLU A 2 45.63 18.31 58.32
C GLU A 2 45.41 18.06 56.79
N GLU A 3 46.00 17.00 56.21
CA GLU A 3 45.86 16.72 54.77
C GLU A 3 44.51 16.25 54.33
N SER A 4 43.71 15.59 55.19
CA SER A 4 42.36 15.09 54.83
C SER A 4 41.32 16.20 54.66
N LYS A 5 41.49 17.36 55.30
CA LYS A 5 40.54 18.49 55.21
C LYS A 5 40.72 19.31 53.98
N LYS A 6 41.91 19.36 53.39
CA LYS A 6 42.21 20.14 52.20
C LYS A 6 41.65 19.49 50.89
N SER A 7 41.69 18.15 50.87
CA SER A 7 41.09 17.37 49.72
C SER A 7 39.57 17.48 49.65
N SER A 8 38.88 17.49 50.78
CA SER A 8 37.40 17.62 50.83
C SER A 8 36.87 18.97 50.29
N ASN A 9 37.63 20.05 50.51
CA ASN A 9 37.24 21.37 50.01
C ASN A 9 37.44 21.51 48.49
N GLY A 10 38.48 20.91 47.93
CA GLY A 10 38.73 20.88 46.49
C GLY A 10 37.59 20.19 45.71
N ILE A 11 37.12 19.03 46.21
CA ILE A 11 36.01 18.28 45.59
C ILE A 11 34.71 19.08 45.67
N LYS A 12 34.43 19.75 46.80
CA LYS A 12 33.23 20.61 46.92
C LYS A 12 33.24 21.78 45.93
N ILE A 13 34.38 22.42 45.76
CA ILE A 13 34.56 23.52 44.79
C ILE A 13 34.37 23.01 43.37
N LEU A 14 34.90 21.82 43.02
CA LEU A 14 34.72 21.22 41.70
C LEU A 14 33.25 20.90 41.41
N ILE A 15 32.52 20.36 42.39
CA ILE A 15 31.08 20.09 42.24
C ILE A 15 30.28 21.38 42.03
N VAL A 16 30.59 22.44 42.79
CA VAL A 16 29.91 23.74 42.60
C VAL A 16 30.18 24.33 41.22
N LEU A 17 31.44 24.21 40.70
CA LEU A 17 31.78 24.65 39.38
C LEU A 17 31.07 23.87 38.29
N LEU A 18 30.93 22.55 38.44
CA LEU A 18 30.16 21.71 37.51
C LEU A 18 28.67 22.05 37.47
N ILE A 19 28.07 22.31 38.64
CA ILE A 19 26.65 22.75 38.72
C ILE A 19 26.47 24.12 38.04
N LEU A 20 27.37 25.07 38.29
CA LEU A 20 27.35 26.38 37.63
C LEU A 20 27.47 26.26 36.09
N LEU A 21 28.34 25.37 35.62
CA LEU A 21 28.50 25.12 34.15
C LEU A 21 27.24 24.54 33.52
N MET A 22 26.55 23.63 34.22
CA MET A 22 25.29 23.07 33.74
C MET A 22 24.17 24.11 33.71
N ILE A 23 24.11 25.00 34.69
CA ILE A 23 23.13 26.12 34.72
C ILE A 23 23.38 27.07 33.56
N VAL A 24 24.62 27.45 33.28
CA VAL A 24 24.97 28.32 32.16
C VAL A 24 24.62 27.66 30.79
N ALA A 25 24.95 26.38 30.66
CA ALA A 25 24.59 25.62 29.47
C ALA A 25 23.07 25.56 29.26
N GLY A 26 22.30 25.31 30.30
CA GLY A 26 20.84 25.32 30.27
C GLY A 26 20.26 26.67 29.85
N VAL A 27 20.77 27.76 30.38
CA VAL A 27 20.36 29.13 30.03
C VAL A 27 20.67 29.45 28.56
N LEU A 28 21.82 29.06 28.05
CA LEU A 28 22.20 29.27 26.63
C LEU A 28 21.28 28.49 25.67
N VAL A 29 20.88 27.28 26.02
CA VAL A 29 19.90 26.48 25.24
C VAL A 29 18.54 27.14 25.27
N ALA A 30 18.07 27.62 26.43
CA ALA A 30 16.79 28.32 26.55
C ALA A 30 16.76 29.62 25.73
N ILE A 31 17.87 30.40 25.72
CA ILE A 31 17.98 31.62 24.93
C ILE A 31 17.91 31.31 23.43
N LYS A 32 18.61 30.25 22.94
CA LYS A 32 18.53 29.82 21.54
C LYS A 32 17.11 29.38 21.16
N PHE A 33 16.40 28.69 22.04
CA PHE A 33 15.03 28.27 21.81
C PHE A 33 14.05 29.45 21.71
N ILE A 34 14.24 30.46 22.57
CA ILE A 34 13.41 31.68 22.56
C ILE A 34 13.72 32.55 21.33
N GLN A 35 14.98 32.66 20.92
CA GLN A 35 15.36 33.37 19.69
C GLN A 35 14.89 32.67 18.43
N GLY A 36 14.92 31.31 18.38
CA GLY A 36 14.39 30.53 17.27
C GLY A 36 12.88 30.71 17.06
N ASN A 37 12.12 30.93 18.14
CA ASN A 37 10.68 31.20 18.06
C ASN A 37 10.33 32.66 17.69
N LYS A 38 11.20 33.64 17.99
CA LYS A 38 10.97 35.05 17.61
C LYS A 38 11.18 35.31 16.13
N ILE A 39 12.01 34.53 15.42
CA ILE A 39 12.25 34.68 13.98
C ILE A 39 11.03 34.22 13.15
N LYS A 40 10.12 33.44 13.71
CA LYS A 40 8.88 33.01 13.04
C LYS A 40 7.71 34.02 13.14
N GLN A 41 7.83 35.07 13.92
CA GLN A 41 6.72 36.03 14.13
C GLN A 41 6.94 37.45 13.53
N THR A 42 8.04 37.71 12.85
CA THR A 42 8.32 39.09 12.35
C THR A 42 8.37 39.16 10.81
N GLN A 43 7.58 38.35 10.12
CA GLN A 43 7.33 38.55 8.68
C GLN A 43 5.83 38.55 8.39
N THR A 44 5.09 39.51 8.95
CA THR A 44 3.74 39.81 8.48
C THR A 44 3.44 41.26 8.79
N SER A 45 3.89 42.17 7.96
CA SER A 45 3.23 43.44 7.64
C SER A 45 4.14 44.31 6.77
N ALA A 46 4.06 44.16 5.46
CA ALA A 46 4.29 45.25 4.50
C ALA A 46 3.81 44.75 3.10
N GLY A 47 2.85 45.45 2.52
CA GLY A 47 2.55 45.41 1.10
C GLY A 47 1.41 44.45 0.72
N VAL A 48 0.19 44.93 0.73
CA VAL A 48 -0.92 44.34 0.00
C VAL A 48 -0.72 44.66 -1.48
N GLU A 49 -0.01 43.79 -2.21
CA GLU A 49 -0.24 43.62 -3.63
C GLU A 49 -1.13 42.40 -3.77
N GLU A 50 -2.32 42.63 -4.33
CA GLU A 50 -3.32 41.63 -4.66
C GLU A 50 -2.74 40.67 -5.72
N ASN A 51 -1.92 39.73 -5.25
CA ASN A 51 -1.41 38.65 -6.08
C ASN A 51 -2.54 37.60 -6.14
N LYS A 52 -3.28 37.57 -7.24
CA LYS A 52 -4.19 36.48 -7.55
C LYS A 52 -3.41 35.16 -7.41
N GLU A 53 -3.66 34.49 -6.30
CA GLU A 53 -3.21 33.10 -6.10
C GLU A 53 -3.65 32.29 -7.32
N PRO A 54 -2.74 31.60 -8.02
CA PRO A 54 -3.15 30.74 -9.13
C PRO A 54 -4.16 29.77 -8.56
N GLU A 55 -5.34 29.76 -9.19
CA GLU A 55 -6.42 28.82 -8.88
C GLU A 55 -5.81 27.43 -8.79
N LYS A 56 -5.73 26.87 -7.59
CA LYS A 56 -5.22 25.50 -7.38
C LYS A 56 -6.07 24.62 -8.27
N GLU A 57 -5.46 24.12 -9.33
CA GLU A 57 -6.05 23.05 -10.12
C GLU A 57 -6.49 21.96 -9.14
N VAL A 58 -7.79 21.84 -8.92
CA VAL A 58 -8.37 20.78 -8.09
C VAL A 58 -8.08 19.50 -8.87
N ILE A 59 -7.00 18.83 -8.52
CA ILE A 59 -6.72 17.47 -9.02
C ILE A 59 -7.94 16.66 -8.60
N LYS A 60 -8.86 16.44 -9.55
CA LYS A 60 -9.96 15.49 -9.36
C LYS A 60 -9.31 14.13 -9.24
N LEU A 61 -9.14 13.66 -8.00
CA LEU A 61 -8.76 12.26 -7.76
C LEU A 61 -9.77 11.39 -8.50
N PRO A 62 -9.30 10.39 -9.26
CA PRO A 62 -10.21 9.44 -9.89
C PRO A 62 -11.10 8.84 -8.80
N THR A 63 -12.39 8.72 -9.08
CA THR A 63 -13.33 8.03 -8.18
C THR A 63 -12.96 6.56 -8.16
N THR A 64 -12.22 6.16 -7.13
CA THR A 64 -11.92 4.77 -6.85
C THR A 64 -13.17 4.10 -6.27
N PHE A 65 -13.39 2.83 -6.61
CA PHE A 65 -14.52 2.03 -6.12
C PHE A 65 -15.90 2.65 -6.42
N ALA A 66 -16.06 3.22 -7.63
CA ALA A 66 -17.35 3.71 -8.10
C ALA A 66 -18.35 2.54 -8.30
N GLY A 67 -19.63 2.80 -8.02
CA GLY A 67 -20.69 1.79 -8.21
C GLY A 67 -21.10 1.08 -6.93
N LYS A 68 -22.20 0.29 -7.03
CA LYS A 68 -22.79 -0.45 -5.90
C LYS A 68 -22.38 -1.92 -5.88
N ASP A 69 -21.81 -2.41 -6.98
CA ASP A 69 -21.44 -3.81 -7.14
C ASP A 69 -20.31 -4.20 -6.18
N ARG A 70 -20.25 -5.48 -5.86
CA ARG A 70 -19.16 -6.03 -5.06
C ARG A 70 -17.84 -5.89 -5.82
N PRO A 71 -16.73 -5.49 -5.18
CA PRO A 71 -15.43 -5.45 -5.83
C PRO A 71 -15.01 -6.81 -6.38
N ILE A 72 -14.21 -6.81 -7.43
CA ILE A 72 -13.60 -7.99 -8.03
C ILE A 72 -12.10 -7.88 -7.83
N ALA A 73 -11.46 -8.91 -7.27
CA ALA A 73 -10.01 -8.99 -7.06
C ALA A 73 -9.44 -10.11 -7.92
N VAL A 74 -8.65 -9.78 -8.95
CA VAL A 74 -8.12 -10.74 -9.92
C VAL A 74 -6.63 -10.92 -9.73
N MET A 75 -6.19 -12.17 -9.56
CA MET A 75 -4.76 -12.53 -9.51
C MET A 75 -4.12 -12.41 -10.88
N ILE A 76 -3.14 -11.53 -11.02
CA ILE A 76 -2.47 -11.21 -12.28
C ILE A 76 -1.03 -11.71 -12.26
N ASP A 77 -0.64 -12.36 -13.34
CA ASP A 77 0.72 -12.82 -13.60
C ASP A 77 1.65 -11.64 -13.88
N ASN A 78 2.77 -11.56 -13.18
CA ASN A 78 3.80 -10.54 -13.40
C ASN A 78 5.13 -11.11 -13.94
N ASN A 79 5.10 -12.33 -14.46
CA ASN A 79 6.24 -12.89 -15.17
C ASN A 79 6.46 -12.17 -16.51
N ILE A 80 7.71 -12.05 -16.96
CA ILE A 80 8.06 -11.40 -18.23
C ILE A 80 7.30 -11.98 -19.44
N ASN A 81 6.98 -13.29 -19.41
CA ASN A 81 6.22 -13.96 -20.47
C ASN A 81 4.71 -13.65 -20.41
N ALA A 82 4.24 -13.05 -19.34
CA ALA A 82 2.86 -12.60 -19.17
C ALA A 82 2.63 -11.19 -19.73
N MET A 83 3.69 -10.45 -20.00
CA MET A 83 3.60 -9.05 -20.43
C MET A 83 3.23 -8.89 -21.91
N PRO A 84 2.55 -7.79 -22.29
CA PRO A 84 1.86 -6.85 -21.41
C PRO A 84 0.61 -7.49 -20.80
N GLN A 85 0.31 -7.12 -19.54
CA GLN A 85 -0.92 -7.54 -18.90
C GLN A 85 -2.11 -6.75 -19.46
N ALA A 86 -3.30 -7.35 -19.37
CA ALA A 86 -4.55 -6.69 -19.73
C ALA A 86 -5.37 -6.34 -18.48
N GLY A 87 -6.06 -5.22 -18.48
CA GLY A 87 -6.99 -4.81 -17.44
C GLY A 87 -6.37 -4.16 -16.21
N LEU A 88 -5.04 -4.01 -16.14
CA LEU A 88 -4.37 -3.37 -15.00
C LEU A 88 -4.61 -1.86 -14.91
N LEU A 89 -4.72 -1.17 -16.05
CA LEU A 89 -4.95 0.27 -16.10
C LEU A 89 -6.36 0.65 -15.63
N GLU A 90 -7.27 -0.28 -15.68
CA GLU A 90 -8.65 -0.13 -15.23
C GLU A 90 -8.80 -0.42 -13.72
N ALA A 91 -7.79 -1.01 -13.08
CA ALA A 91 -7.83 -1.32 -11.66
C ALA A 91 -7.95 -0.05 -10.80
N ASP A 92 -8.77 -0.11 -9.74
CA ASP A 92 -8.86 0.94 -8.73
C ASP A 92 -7.71 0.85 -7.74
N LEU A 93 -7.21 -0.38 -7.52
CA LEU A 93 -6.11 -0.69 -6.60
C LEU A 93 -5.36 -1.91 -7.11
N VAL A 94 -4.04 -1.91 -6.96
CA VAL A 94 -3.19 -3.07 -7.28
C VAL A 94 -2.30 -3.37 -6.09
N TYR A 95 -2.37 -4.61 -5.60
CA TYR A 95 -1.42 -5.15 -4.63
C TYR A 95 -0.34 -5.92 -5.40
N GLU A 96 0.92 -5.64 -5.12
CA GLU A 96 2.05 -6.39 -5.67
C GLU A 96 2.86 -7.00 -4.53
N ILE A 97 3.04 -8.33 -4.56
CA ILE A 97 3.72 -9.07 -3.49
C ILE A 97 4.70 -10.06 -4.12
N ILE A 98 5.85 -10.23 -3.47
CA ILE A 98 6.85 -11.23 -3.85
C ILE A 98 6.28 -12.64 -3.67
N VAL A 99 6.50 -13.47 -4.70
CA VAL A 99 6.15 -14.89 -4.71
C VAL A 99 7.41 -15.75 -4.82
N GLU A 100 7.25 -17.04 -5.13
CA GLU A 100 8.37 -17.96 -5.27
C GLU A 100 9.35 -17.52 -6.37
N GLY A 101 10.62 -17.85 -6.20
CA GLY A 101 11.66 -17.60 -7.20
C GLY A 101 12.10 -16.12 -7.30
N GLY A 102 11.67 -15.25 -6.39
CA GLY A 102 11.99 -13.83 -6.45
C GLY A 102 11.15 -13.04 -7.46
N GLU A 103 10.14 -13.69 -8.07
CA GLU A 103 9.15 -13.01 -8.90
C GLU A 103 8.14 -12.27 -8.03
N THR A 104 7.37 -11.36 -8.63
CA THR A 104 6.19 -10.78 -8.00
C THR A 104 4.92 -11.27 -8.68
N ARG A 105 3.81 -11.13 -7.99
CA ARG A 105 2.47 -11.35 -8.52
C ARG A 105 1.60 -10.17 -8.11
N MET A 106 0.64 -9.83 -8.96
CA MET A 106 -0.27 -8.73 -8.66
C MET A 106 -1.67 -9.25 -8.39
N MET A 107 -2.43 -8.49 -7.61
CA MET A 107 -3.87 -8.62 -7.47
C MET A 107 -4.50 -7.28 -7.82
N ALA A 108 -5.26 -7.25 -8.91
CA ALA A 108 -5.96 -6.08 -9.39
C ALA A 108 -7.37 -6.05 -8.82
N VAL A 109 -7.74 -4.96 -8.13
CA VAL A 109 -9.08 -4.76 -7.57
C VAL A 109 -9.83 -3.76 -8.43
N LEU A 110 -11.02 -4.14 -8.89
CA LEU A 110 -11.90 -3.35 -9.74
C LEU A 110 -13.31 -3.30 -9.14
N LYS A 111 -14.00 -2.18 -9.30
CA LYS A 111 -15.40 -2.06 -8.90
C LYS A 111 -16.20 -1.25 -9.92
N GLY A 112 -17.36 -1.78 -10.33
CA GLY A 112 -18.29 -1.07 -11.22
C GLY A 112 -17.72 -0.75 -12.59
N LYS A 113 -16.76 -1.54 -13.08
CA LYS A 113 -16.10 -1.34 -14.38
C LYS A 113 -16.39 -2.52 -15.31
N ASP A 114 -16.61 -2.23 -16.58
CA ASP A 114 -16.73 -3.23 -17.64
C ASP A 114 -15.39 -3.36 -18.37
N VAL A 115 -14.67 -4.45 -18.08
CA VAL A 115 -13.35 -4.74 -18.64
C VAL A 115 -13.43 -6.03 -19.43
N GLU A 116 -13.22 -5.94 -20.73
CA GLU A 116 -13.38 -7.07 -21.66
C GLU A 116 -12.32 -8.16 -21.48
N LYS A 117 -11.09 -7.77 -21.07
CA LYS A 117 -9.97 -8.71 -20.91
C LYS A 117 -9.11 -8.33 -19.71
N ILE A 118 -8.99 -9.25 -18.75
CA ILE A 118 -8.16 -9.11 -17.55
C ILE A 118 -7.23 -10.32 -17.46
N GLY A 119 -5.96 -10.08 -17.20
CA GLY A 119 -4.98 -11.14 -17.02
C GLY A 119 -3.64 -10.88 -17.71
N PRO A 120 -2.79 -11.91 -17.85
CA PRO A 120 -3.07 -13.33 -17.56
C PRO A 120 -3.39 -13.58 -16.07
N VAL A 121 -4.42 -14.38 -15.83
CA VAL A 121 -4.84 -14.74 -14.48
C VAL A 121 -3.95 -15.87 -13.96
N ARG A 122 -3.55 -15.75 -12.68
CA ARG A 122 -2.58 -16.69 -12.07
C ARG A 122 -3.09 -17.27 -10.75
N SER A 123 -2.29 -18.23 -10.27
CA SER A 123 -2.63 -18.99 -9.07
C SER A 123 -2.63 -18.13 -7.82
N SER A 124 -3.58 -18.41 -6.94
CA SER A 124 -3.66 -17.83 -5.60
C SER A 124 -2.45 -18.20 -4.74
N ARG A 125 -2.11 -17.29 -3.84
CA ARG A 125 -1.22 -17.49 -2.70
C ARG A 125 -1.93 -16.99 -1.44
N HIS A 126 -1.73 -17.68 -0.32
CA HIS A 126 -2.48 -17.44 0.92
C HIS A 126 -2.40 -15.98 1.40
N TYR A 127 -1.25 -15.34 1.29
CA TYR A 127 -1.05 -13.96 1.73
C TYR A 127 -1.77 -12.88 0.88
N PHE A 128 -2.43 -13.25 -0.24
CA PHE A 128 -3.34 -12.35 -0.96
C PHE A 128 -4.77 -12.42 -0.44
N LEU A 129 -5.12 -13.47 0.33
CA LEU A 129 -6.49 -13.68 0.80
C LEU A 129 -6.93 -12.62 1.78
N ASP A 130 -6.02 -12.14 2.65
CA ASP A 130 -6.32 -11.06 3.59
C ASP A 130 -6.75 -9.79 2.86
N TYR A 131 -6.05 -9.44 1.78
CA TYR A 131 -6.40 -8.28 0.95
C TYR A 131 -7.68 -8.47 0.15
N ALA A 132 -7.97 -9.69 -0.32
CA ALA A 132 -9.24 -10.00 -0.98
C ALA A 132 -10.42 -9.84 -0.02
N LEU A 133 -10.27 -10.31 1.22
CA LEU A 133 -11.27 -10.18 2.30
C LEU A 133 -11.41 -8.73 2.78
N GLU A 134 -10.31 -7.98 2.93
CA GLU A 134 -10.34 -6.56 3.29
C GLU A 134 -11.21 -5.74 2.32
N ASN A 135 -11.17 -6.09 1.04
CA ASN A 135 -11.96 -5.45 0.00
C ASN A 135 -13.36 -6.05 -0.16
N ASP A 136 -13.73 -7.07 0.59
CA ASP A 136 -14.97 -7.87 0.42
C ASP A 136 -15.18 -8.27 -1.05
N ALA A 137 -14.12 -8.71 -1.72
CA ALA A 137 -14.10 -8.91 -3.16
C ALA A 137 -14.52 -10.33 -3.57
N ILE A 138 -15.05 -10.45 -4.80
CA ILE A 138 -15.08 -11.72 -5.53
C ILE A 138 -13.65 -12.02 -5.97
N TYR A 139 -13.00 -13.00 -5.36
CA TYR A 139 -11.60 -13.32 -5.58
C TYR A 139 -11.43 -14.28 -6.76
N VAL A 140 -10.71 -13.84 -7.79
CA VAL A 140 -10.55 -14.57 -9.06
C VAL A 140 -9.11 -14.99 -9.23
N HIS A 141 -8.89 -16.28 -9.43
CA HIS A 141 -7.56 -16.85 -9.59
C HIS A 141 -7.58 -18.06 -10.53
N PHE A 142 -6.40 -18.53 -10.96
CA PHE A 142 -6.30 -19.71 -11.81
C PHE A 142 -5.35 -20.73 -11.16
N GLY A 143 -5.89 -21.67 -10.38
CA GLY A 143 -5.14 -22.54 -9.50
C GLY A 143 -4.71 -21.87 -8.19
N TRP A 144 -4.00 -22.59 -7.35
CA TRP A 144 -3.58 -22.17 -6.02
C TRP A 144 -2.31 -22.89 -5.54
N SER A 145 -1.70 -22.40 -4.47
CA SER A 145 -0.79 -23.20 -3.66
C SER A 145 -1.58 -24.06 -2.67
N PRO A 146 -1.04 -25.17 -2.14
CA PRO A 146 -1.74 -26.00 -1.16
C PRO A 146 -2.23 -25.21 0.06
N GLN A 147 -1.42 -24.28 0.55
CA GLN A 147 -1.81 -23.40 1.65
C GLN A 147 -3.00 -22.49 1.27
N ALA A 148 -2.95 -21.87 0.07
CA ALA A 148 -4.04 -21.00 -0.38
C ALA A 148 -5.35 -21.77 -0.58
N GLU A 149 -5.31 -23.02 -1.05
CA GLU A 149 -6.47 -23.90 -1.18
C GLU A 149 -7.15 -24.15 0.18
N SER A 150 -6.34 -24.51 1.17
CA SER A 150 -6.81 -24.72 2.55
C SER A 150 -7.42 -23.45 3.14
N ASP A 151 -6.72 -22.32 3.00
CA ASP A 151 -7.12 -21.06 3.62
C ASP A 151 -8.36 -20.46 2.94
N ILE A 152 -8.50 -20.56 1.62
CA ILE A 152 -9.72 -20.17 0.90
C ILE A 152 -10.95 -20.84 1.50
N SER A 153 -10.87 -22.16 1.76
CA SER A 153 -11.96 -22.90 2.36
C SER A 153 -12.19 -22.52 3.82
N THR A 154 -11.14 -22.44 4.61
CA THR A 154 -11.20 -22.19 6.05
C THR A 154 -11.68 -20.77 6.37
N MET A 155 -11.26 -19.78 5.58
CA MET A 155 -11.63 -18.38 5.75
C MET A 155 -12.97 -18.03 5.07
N GLY A 156 -13.53 -18.95 4.28
CA GLY A 156 -14.78 -18.72 3.55
C GLY A 156 -14.65 -17.64 2.47
N VAL A 157 -13.52 -17.62 1.75
CA VAL A 157 -13.28 -16.63 0.71
C VAL A 157 -14.21 -16.87 -0.47
N ASN A 158 -15.01 -15.86 -0.86
CA ASN A 158 -15.79 -15.91 -2.09
C ASN A 158 -14.84 -15.90 -3.29
N ASN A 159 -14.69 -17.05 -3.95
CA ASN A 159 -13.67 -17.20 -5.00
C ASN A 159 -14.19 -17.87 -6.27
N ILE A 160 -13.51 -17.54 -7.38
CA ILE A 160 -13.68 -18.17 -8.69
C ILE A 160 -12.33 -18.72 -9.13
N ASN A 161 -12.23 -20.05 -9.18
CA ASN A 161 -11.02 -20.72 -9.65
C ASN A 161 -11.15 -21.08 -11.13
N GLY A 162 -10.31 -20.47 -11.97
CA GLY A 162 -10.30 -20.66 -13.41
C GLY A 162 -10.03 -22.10 -13.86
N LEU A 163 -9.48 -22.97 -13.01
CA LEU A 163 -9.34 -24.40 -13.34
C LEU A 163 -10.68 -25.07 -13.62
N TYR A 164 -11.77 -24.61 -13.00
CA TYR A 164 -13.10 -25.18 -13.19
C TYR A 164 -13.86 -24.57 -14.36
N TYR A 165 -13.36 -23.43 -14.91
CA TYR A 165 -14.05 -22.64 -15.92
C TYR A 165 -13.22 -22.38 -17.18
N ASP A 166 -12.05 -23.08 -17.34
CA ASP A 166 -11.20 -22.97 -18.53
C ASP A 166 -11.94 -23.44 -19.78
N GLY A 167 -11.88 -22.67 -20.84
CA GLY A 167 -12.62 -22.92 -22.09
C GLY A 167 -14.12 -22.56 -22.05
N SER A 168 -14.67 -22.11 -20.91
CA SER A 168 -16.05 -21.64 -20.80
C SER A 168 -16.15 -20.14 -20.49
N TYR A 169 -15.79 -19.73 -19.29
CA TYR A 169 -15.76 -18.33 -18.88
C TYR A 169 -14.37 -17.71 -18.94
N PHE A 170 -13.33 -18.54 -18.75
CA PHE A 170 -11.94 -18.18 -19.04
C PHE A 170 -11.60 -18.63 -20.46
N TRP A 171 -10.67 -17.92 -21.09
CA TRP A 171 -10.12 -18.31 -22.38
C TRP A 171 -8.60 -18.10 -22.42
N ARG A 172 -7.97 -18.71 -23.42
CA ARG A 172 -6.53 -18.62 -23.63
C ARG A 172 -6.23 -17.70 -24.80
N VAL A 173 -5.37 -16.69 -24.57
CA VAL A 173 -4.89 -15.83 -25.66
C VAL A 173 -3.78 -16.55 -26.43
N SER A 174 -3.81 -16.44 -27.76
CA SER A 174 -2.90 -17.16 -28.66
C SER A 174 -1.51 -16.54 -28.75
N GLU A 175 -1.38 -15.26 -28.42
CA GLU A 175 -0.13 -14.50 -28.44
C GLU A 175 0.82 -14.83 -27.27
N LYS A 176 0.39 -15.68 -26.34
CA LYS A 176 1.16 -16.14 -25.19
C LYS A 176 0.99 -17.63 -24.99
N TYR A 177 1.96 -18.24 -24.31
CA TYR A 177 1.95 -19.68 -23.99
C TYR A 177 1.47 -19.93 -22.55
N ALA A 178 0.86 -21.09 -22.33
CA ALA A 178 0.55 -21.54 -20.99
C ALA A 178 1.84 -21.64 -20.13
N PRO A 179 1.80 -21.25 -18.87
CA PRO A 179 0.64 -20.85 -18.07
C PRO A 179 0.34 -19.34 -18.08
N HIS A 180 0.97 -18.56 -18.96
CA HIS A 180 0.95 -17.09 -18.99
C HIS A 180 -0.13 -16.51 -19.93
N ASN A 181 -1.23 -17.24 -20.20
CA ASN A 181 -2.17 -16.89 -21.27
C ASN A 181 -3.66 -17.01 -20.91
N ALA A 182 -4.01 -17.34 -19.67
CA ALA A 182 -5.40 -17.42 -19.25
C ALA A 182 -5.94 -16.02 -18.93
N VAL A 183 -7.08 -15.66 -19.49
CA VAL A 183 -7.74 -14.35 -19.27
C VAL A 183 -9.24 -14.51 -19.04
N ILE A 184 -9.86 -13.49 -18.45
CA ILE A 184 -11.29 -13.41 -18.18
C ILE A 184 -11.79 -11.98 -18.38
N SER A 185 -13.12 -11.77 -18.47
CA SER A 185 -13.75 -10.44 -18.44
C SER A 185 -14.56 -10.23 -17.17
N THR A 186 -14.80 -8.99 -16.76
CA THR A 186 -15.69 -8.66 -15.64
C THR A 186 -17.08 -9.24 -15.83
N LYS A 187 -17.60 -9.17 -17.05
CA LYS A 187 -18.90 -9.77 -17.41
C LYS A 187 -18.95 -11.28 -17.13
N ASN A 188 -17.89 -12.01 -17.44
CA ASN A 188 -17.83 -13.44 -17.19
C ASN A 188 -17.69 -13.75 -15.68
N ILE A 189 -16.94 -12.93 -14.96
CA ILE A 189 -16.80 -13.05 -13.49
C ILE A 189 -18.17 -12.92 -12.83
N LEU A 190 -18.93 -11.87 -13.16
CA LEU A 190 -20.25 -11.63 -12.59
C LEU A 190 -21.22 -12.75 -12.94
N LYS A 191 -21.19 -13.28 -14.18
CA LYS A 191 -22.03 -14.43 -14.54
C LYS A 191 -21.71 -15.70 -13.73
N VAL A 192 -20.41 -15.95 -13.45
CA VAL A 192 -20.04 -17.09 -12.61
C VAL A 192 -20.49 -16.88 -11.17
N ALA A 193 -20.35 -15.66 -10.64
CA ALA A 193 -20.79 -15.31 -9.29
C ALA A 193 -22.31 -15.50 -9.13
N GLU A 194 -23.12 -15.00 -10.07
CA GLU A 194 -24.58 -15.18 -10.08
C GLU A 194 -25.01 -16.64 -10.13
N ASN A 195 -24.27 -17.52 -10.81
CA ASN A 195 -24.59 -18.95 -10.91
C ASN A 195 -24.20 -19.74 -9.66
N ASN A 196 -23.35 -19.17 -8.78
CA ASN A 196 -22.87 -19.84 -7.56
C ASN A 196 -23.64 -19.39 -6.30
N GLU A 197 -24.55 -18.40 -6.39
CA GLU A 197 -25.47 -17.99 -5.35
C GLU A 197 -26.72 -18.91 -5.33
#